data_5828af057d8e1d2458a96d8f4e3505a9
#
_entry.id   5828af057d8e1d2458a96d8f4e3505a9
#
_cell.length_a   1.000
_cell.length_b   1.000
_cell.length_c   1.000
_cell.angle_alpha   90.00
_cell.angle_beta   90.00
_cell.angle_gamma   90.00
#
_symmetry.space_group_name_H-M   'P 1'
#
loop_
_entity.id
_entity.type
_entity.pdbx_description
1 polymer ?
#
loop_
_entity_poly.entity_id
_entity_poly.type
_entity_poly.pdbx_seq_one_letter_code
_entity_poly.pdbx_strand_id
1 'polypeptide(L)'
;MRDLIYSMAQGWDFLRQNERVSLNPPSFNRRRVLSDSLAVAIPVGTYGAAFGAASIAAGFSILQTCLLSLLLFSGASQFAVVGVMGSGGSAISAIATGSLLGFRNGLYGLKMAPLLKLKGFKRLIGAQLTIDESTGVAISQEGRGDEAARYGFWATGIGVYFFWNLFTLIGAIGAGAIGDPAAWGLDAVVPAAFLGLLWPRLTDNKTRALAISAALLALLLVPFASAGVPIIATALLAVIFGSRAAR
;
A
#
# COMPACT_ATOMS: atom_id res chain seq x y z
N MET A 1 -53.57 -11.16 23.02
CA MET A 1 -53.67 -10.76 21.59
C MET A 1 -53.37 -9.30 21.34
N ARG A 2 -53.81 -8.33 22.14
CA ARG A 2 -53.46 -6.90 22.04
C ARG A 2 -51.97 -6.63 22.22
N ASP A 3 -51.32 -7.24 23.22
CA ASP A 3 -49.91 -7.03 23.53
C ASP A 3 -48.95 -7.57 22.42
N LEU A 4 -49.37 -8.63 21.74
CA LEU A 4 -48.62 -9.18 20.61
C LEU A 4 -48.63 -8.25 19.41
N ILE A 5 -49.78 -7.61 19.13
CA ILE A 5 -49.90 -6.62 18.05
C ILE A 5 -49.11 -5.36 18.33
N TYR A 6 -49.05 -4.91 19.60
CA TYR A 6 -48.24 -3.76 20.02
C TYR A 6 -46.74 -4.03 19.91
N SER A 7 -46.29 -5.24 20.30
CA SER A 7 -44.89 -5.67 20.18
C SER A 7 -44.44 -5.79 18.71
N MET A 8 -45.32 -6.32 17.84
CA MET A 8 -45.06 -6.36 16.39
C MET A 8 -44.99 -4.97 15.77
N ALA A 9 -45.90 -4.05 16.15
CA ALA A 9 -45.88 -2.68 15.67
C ALA A 9 -44.60 -1.95 16.03
N GLN A 10 -44.10 -2.08 17.28
CA GLN A 10 -42.82 -1.52 17.70
C GLN A 10 -41.62 -2.12 16.95
N GLY A 11 -41.65 -3.43 16.65
CA GLY A 11 -40.61 -4.06 15.81
C GLY A 11 -40.59 -3.51 14.39
N TRP A 12 -41.76 -3.26 13.80
CA TRP A 12 -41.86 -2.64 12.47
C TRP A 12 -41.43 -1.18 12.44
N ASP A 13 -41.68 -0.41 13.49
CA ASP A 13 -41.22 0.97 13.60
C ASP A 13 -39.69 1.05 13.79
N PHE A 14 -39.11 0.13 14.55
CA PHE A 14 -37.64 0.00 14.68
C PHE A 14 -36.98 -0.38 13.34
N LEU A 15 -37.57 -1.31 12.58
CA LEU A 15 -37.06 -1.68 11.25
C LEU A 15 -37.19 -0.52 10.25
N ARG A 16 -38.32 0.20 10.26
CA ARG A 16 -38.53 1.40 9.44
C ARG A 16 -37.60 2.56 9.82
N GLN A 17 -37.25 2.69 11.09
CA GLN A 17 -36.32 3.71 11.56
C GLN A 17 -34.90 3.38 11.13
N ASN A 18 -34.49 2.10 11.16
CA ASN A 18 -33.22 1.65 10.62
C ASN A 18 -33.16 1.74 9.08
N GLU A 19 -34.24 1.44 8.36
CA GLU A 19 -34.31 1.67 6.91
C GLU A 19 -34.22 3.16 6.55
N ARG A 20 -34.85 4.06 7.33
CA ARG A 20 -34.72 5.53 7.12
C ARG A 20 -33.33 6.05 7.41
N VAL A 21 -32.58 5.45 8.35
CA VAL A 21 -31.17 5.77 8.60
C VAL A 21 -30.29 5.30 7.42
N SER A 22 -30.68 4.20 6.73
CA SER A 22 -29.97 3.72 5.54
C SER A 22 -30.32 4.48 4.24
N LEU A 23 -31.47 5.16 4.19
CA LEU A 23 -31.97 5.87 3.00
C LEU A 23 -31.36 7.25 2.76
N ASN A 24 -30.65 7.82 3.74
CA ASN A 24 -29.84 9.03 3.55
C ASN A 24 -28.37 8.66 3.65
N PRO A 25 -27.68 8.35 2.54
CA PRO A 25 -26.24 8.20 2.57
C PRO A 25 -25.64 9.48 3.18
N PRO A 26 -24.65 9.36 4.09
CA PRO A 26 -24.06 10.54 4.71
C PRO A 26 -23.56 11.49 3.63
N SER A 27 -24.07 12.72 3.65
CA SER A 27 -23.77 13.75 2.64
C SER A 27 -22.26 13.95 2.49
N PHE A 28 -21.79 14.15 1.27
CA PHE A 28 -20.41 14.47 0.99
C PHE A 28 -19.95 15.72 1.78
N ASN A 29 -19.00 15.54 2.67
CA ASN A 29 -18.36 16.61 3.44
C ASN A 29 -16.86 16.62 3.15
N ARG A 30 -16.41 17.61 2.39
CA ARG A 30 -15.00 17.76 1.97
C ARG A 30 -14.04 17.78 3.16
N ARG A 31 -14.39 18.45 4.26
CA ARG A 31 -13.50 18.54 5.44
C ARG A 31 -13.30 17.17 6.08
N ARG A 32 -14.36 16.37 6.16
CA ARG A 32 -14.30 15.01 6.71
C ARG A 32 -13.47 14.10 5.83
N VAL A 33 -13.72 14.09 4.51
CA VAL A 33 -12.94 13.27 3.58
C VAL A 33 -11.47 13.69 3.56
N LEU A 34 -11.18 15.00 3.64
CA LEU A 34 -9.80 15.49 3.74
C LEU A 34 -9.14 15.03 5.05
N SER A 35 -9.85 15.09 6.18
CA SER A 35 -9.34 14.58 7.45
C SER A 35 -9.03 13.08 7.40
N ASP A 36 -9.95 12.29 6.83
CA ASP A 36 -9.77 10.86 6.62
C ASP A 36 -8.53 10.59 5.72
N SER A 37 -8.37 11.39 4.66
CA SER A 37 -7.23 11.31 3.73
C SER A 37 -5.90 11.65 4.39
N LEU A 38 -5.85 12.72 5.19
CA LEU A 38 -4.64 13.13 5.91
C LEU A 38 -4.28 12.17 7.03
N ALA A 39 -5.27 11.57 7.71
CA ALA A 39 -5.05 10.54 8.71
C ALA A 39 -4.37 9.28 8.14
N VAL A 40 -4.48 9.05 6.84
CA VAL A 40 -3.75 8.01 6.12
C VAL A 40 -2.44 8.55 5.56
N ALA A 41 -2.47 9.71 4.90
CA ALA A 41 -1.34 10.23 4.15
C ALA A 41 -0.13 10.60 5.03
N ILE A 42 -0.36 11.16 6.22
CA ILE A 42 0.74 11.58 7.10
C ILE A 42 1.49 10.35 7.66
N PRO A 43 0.83 9.38 8.34
CA PRO A 43 1.53 8.20 8.85
C PRO A 43 2.23 7.40 7.75
N VAL A 44 1.55 7.17 6.62
CA VAL A 44 2.16 6.45 5.50
C VAL A 44 3.34 7.23 4.92
N GLY A 45 3.20 8.54 4.76
CA GLY A 45 4.27 9.40 4.29
C GLY A 45 5.53 9.33 5.15
N THR A 46 5.40 9.19 6.49
CA THR A 46 6.57 9.07 7.39
C THR A 46 7.41 7.83 7.12
N TYR A 47 6.84 6.75 6.57
CA TYR A 47 7.62 5.60 6.10
C TYR A 47 8.59 5.95 4.97
N GLY A 48 8.37 7.06 4.27
CA GLY A 48 9.35 7.60 3.32
C GLY A 48 10.73 7.84 3.94
N ALA A 49 10.80 8.22 5.23
CA ALA A 49 12.09 8.38 5.92
C ALA A 49 12.83 7.04 6.03
N ALA A 50 12.13 5.96 6.35
CA ALA A 50 12.71 4.63 6.38
C ALA A 50 13.20 4.19 4.98
N PHE A 51 12.41 4.48 3.92
CA PHE A 51 12.83 4.23 2.55
C PHE A 51 14.08 5.03 2.18
N GLY A 52 14.11 6.33 2.49
CA GLY A 52 15.28 7.19 2.23
C GLY A 52 16.54 6.67 2.89
N ALA A 53 16.45 6.33 4.19
CA ALA A 53 17.57 5.76 4.94
C ALA A 53 18.04 4.41 4.38
N ALA A 54 17.10 3.49 4.08
CA ALA A 54 17.39 2.19 3.49
C ALA A 54 18.06 2.30 2.11
N SER A 55 17.66 3.28 1.31
CA SER A 55 18.22 3.53 -0.02
C SER A 55 19.69 3.98 0.07
N ILE A 56 20.00 4.88 1.00
CA ILE A 56 21.39 5.29 1.27
C ILE A 56 22.22 4.10 1.79
N ALA A 57 21.69 3.32 2.73
CA ALA A 57 22.35 2.12 3.24
C ALA A 57 22.64 1.08 2.15
N ALA A 58 21.78 1.00 1.13
CA ALA A 58 21.97 0.15 -0.05
C ALA A 58 22.93 0.73 -1.11
N GLY A 59 23.58 1.88 -0.84
CA GLY A 59 24.56 2.51 -1.72
C GLY A 59 24.01 3.47 -2.78
N PHE A 60 22.71 3.82 -2.72
CA PHE A 60 22.15 4.84 -3.60
C PHE A 60 22.56 6.25 -3.14
N SER A 61 22.78 7.15 -4.09
CA SER A 61 22.94 8.57 -3.76
C SER A 61 21.61 9.20 -3.37
N ILE A 62 21.63 10.35 -2.69
CA ILE A 62 20.43 11.13 -2.36
C ILE A 62 19.61 11.45 -3.63
N LEU A 63 20.27 11.83 -4.72
CA LEU A 63 19.60 12.12 -5.98
C LEU A 63 18.90 10.89 -6.56
N GLN A 64 19.58 9.73 -6.58
CA GLN A 64 18.98 8.47 -7.06
C GLN A 64 17.80 8.06 -6.20
N THR A 65 17.91 8.21 -4.88
CA THR A 65 16.84 7.93 -3.91
C THR A 65 15.62 8.80 -4.17
N CYS A 66 15.80 10.12 -4.35
CA CYS A 66 14.72 11.04 -4.64
C CYS A 66 14.08 10.79 -6.02
N LEU A 67 14.88 10.53 -7.05
CA LEU A 67 14.36 10.20 -8.37
C LEU A 67 13.56 8.90 -8.37
N LEU A 68 14.05 7.87 -7.67
CA LEU A 68 13.33 6.61 -7.49
C LEU A 68 12.00 6.85 -6.77
N SER A 69 11.99 7.69 -5.73
CA SER A 69 10.78 8.04 -4.98
C SER A 69 9.75 8.79 -5.84
N LEU A 70 10.20 9.75 -6.63
CA LEU A 70 9.32 10.55 -7.48
C LEU A 70 8.73 9.76 -8.66
N LEU A 71 9.51 8.86 -9.26
CA LEU A 71 9.15 8.18 -10.50
C LEU A 71 8.48 6.82 -10.25
N LEU A 72 8.98 6.04 -9.30
CA LEU A 72 8.42 4.77 -8.89
C LEU A 72 7.58 4.94 -7.62
N PHE A 73 6.42 5.58 -7.72
CA PHE A 73 5.58 5.86 -6.55
C PHE A 73 4.81 4.59 -6.11
N SER A 74 5.52 3.67 -5.45
CA SER A 74 4.98 2.43 -4.87
C SER A 74 5.94 1.94 -3.78
N GLY A 75 5.61 2.16 -2.52
CA GLY A 75 6.50 1.88 -1.38
C GLY A 75 7.07 0.46 -1.39
N ALA A 76 6.24 -0.57 -1.58
CA ALA A 76 6.72 -1.95 -1.63
C ALA A 76 7.67 -2.21 -2.82
N SER A 77 7.41 -1.63 -4.00
CA SER A 77 8.30 -1.74 -5.15
C SER A 77 9.63 -1.04 -4.90
N GLN A 78 9.60 0.14 -4.28
CA GLN A 78 10.80 0.89 -3.92
C GLN A 78 11.69 0.11 -2.93
N PHE A 79 11.11 -0.39 -1.84
CA PHE A 79 11.84 -1.23 -0.87
C PHE A 79 12.37 -2.51 -1.51
N ALA A 80 11.63 -3.12 -2.45
CA ALA A 80 12.10 -4.31 -3.15
C ALA A 80 13.30 -4.02 -4.05
N VAL A 81 13.25 -2.93 -4.82
CA VAL A 81 14.39 -2.50 -5.66
C VAL A 81 15.63 -2.25 -4.80
N VAL A 82 15.48 -1.46 -3.75
CA VAL A 82 16.57 -1.11 -2.85
C VAL A 82 17.09 -2.35 -2.09
N GLY A 83 16.20 -3.22 -1.62
CA GLY A 83 16.58 -4.45 -0.92
C GLY A 83 17.37 -5.42 -1.80
N VAL A 84 16.95 -5.62 -3.07
CA VAL A 84 17.66 -6.48 -4.02
C VAL A 84 19.02 -5.87 -4.37
N MET A 85 19.10 -4.57 -4.64
CA MET A 85 20.37 -3.90 -4.94
C MET A 85 21.32 -3.91 -3.74
N GLY A 86 20.84 -3.59 -2.55
CA GLY A 86 21.63 -3.59 -1.31
C GLY A 86 22.14 -4.97 -0.90
N SER A 87 21.46 -6.04 -1.35
CA SER A 87 21.90 -7.44 -1.16
C SER A 87 22.84 -7.93 -2.28
N GLY A 88 23.37 -7.05 -3.13
CA GLY A 88 24.26 -7.39 -4.24
C GLY A 88 23.56 -8.02 -5.45
N GLY A 89 22.23 -7.90 -5.54
CA GLY A 89 21.46 -8.35 -6.70
C GLY A 89 21.67 -7.49 -7.94
N SER A 90 21.36 -8.05 -9.12
CA SER A 90 21.47 -7.32 -10.38
C SER A 90 20.33 -6.29 -10.54
N ALA A 91 20.57 -5.23 -11.34
CA ALA A 91 19.53 -4.27 -11.71
C ALA A 91 18.32 -4.95 -12.38
N ILE A 92 18.54 -6.00 -13.18
CA ILE A 92 17.45 -6.77 -13.81
C ILE A 92 16.59 -7.45 -12.75
N SER A 93 17.20 -8.08 -11.74
CA SER A 93 16.47 -8.71 -10.63
C SER A 93 15.70 -7.67 -9.81
N ALA A 94 16.30 -6.49 -9.58
CA ALA A 94 15.65 -5.40 -8.86
C ALA A 94 14.42 -4.87 -9.64
N ILE A 95 14.56 -4.64 -10.95
CA ILE A 95 13.46 -4.20 -11.82
C ILE A 95 12.35 -5.26 -11.85
N ALA A 96 12.71 -6.54 -12.05
CA ALA A 96 11.72 -7.62 -12.10
C ALA A 96 10.94 -7.73 -10.78
N THR A 97 11.64 -7.68 -9.64
CA THR A 97 11.01 -7.75 -8.31
C THR A 97 10.13 -6.52 -8.04
N GLY A 98 10.64 -5.32 -8.32
CA GLY A 98 9.87 -4.08 -8.17
C GLY A 98 8.63 -4.05 -9.06
N SER A 99 8.74 -4.51 -10.31
CA SER A 99 7.60 -4.60 -11.25
C SER A 99 6.57 -5.63 -10.78
N LEU A 100 7.01 -6.77 -10.27
CA LEU A 100 6.11 -7.78 -9.72
C LEU A 100 5.26 -7.22 -8.56
N LEU A 101 5.89 -6.52 -7.62
CA LEU A 101 5.17 -5.90 -6.52
C LEU A 101 4.30 -4.71 -6.97
N GLY A 102 4.74 -3.97 -7.97
CA GLY A 102 4.00 -2.85 -8.56
C GLY A 102 2.80 -3.27 -9.40
N PHE A 103 2.75 -4.52 -9.88
CA PHE A 103 1.65 -5.02 -10.70
C PHE A 103 0.27 -4.84 -10.03
N ARG A 104 0.20 -4.93 -8.70
CA ARG A 104 -1.03 -4.68 -7.92
C ARG A 104 -1.61 -3.29 -8.18
N ASN A 105 -0.78 -2.26 -8.38
CA ASN A 105 -1.27 -0.90 -8.68
C ASN A 105 -2.00 -0.85 -10.03
N GLY A 106 -1.60 -1.67 -11.00
CA GLY A 106 -2.32 -1.88 -12.25
C GLY A 106 -3.72 -2.43 -12.02
N LEU A 107 -3.87 -3.40 -11.11
CA LEU A 107 -5.17 -3.96 -10.73
C LEU A 107 -6.05 -2.89 -10.05
N TYR A 108 -5.48 -2.07 -9.18
CA TYR A 108 -6.19 -0.93 -8.59
C TYR A 108 -6.63 0.07 -9.67
N GLY A 109 -5.79 0.29 -10.68
CA GLY A 109 -6.12 1.12 -11.83
C GLY A 109 -7.37 0.65 -12.57
N LEU A 110 -7.57 -0.66 -12.72
CA LEU A 110 -8.80 -1.21 -13.31
C LEU A 110 -10.06 -0.85 -12.49
N LYS A 111 -9.96 -0.90 -11.15
CA LYS A 111 -11.07 -0.48 -10.26
C LYS A 111 -11.30 1.03 -10.29
N MET A 112 -10.21 1.83 -10.34
CA MET A 112 -10.29 3.29 -10.27
C MET A 112 -10.65 3.95 -11.62
N ALA A 113 -10.33 3.33 -12.74
CA ALA A 113 -10.57 3.92 -14.07
C ALA A 113 -12.04 4.31 -14.32
N PRO A 114 -13.05 3.48 -14.04
CA PRO A 114 -14.46 3.85 -14.23
C PRO A 114 -14.93 4.93 -13.25
N LEU A 115 -14.35 5.01 -12.05
CA LEU A 115 -14.65 6.04 -11.07
C LEU A 115 -14.07 7.40 -11.51
N LEU A 116 -12.79 7.43 -11.86
CA LEU A 116 -12.06 8.66 -12.13
C LEU A 116 -12.38 9.26 -13.50
N LYS A 117 -12.64 8.44 -14.51
CA LYS A 117 -12.99 8.82 -15.90
C LYS A 117 -12.01 9.80 -16.53
N LEU A 118 -10.71 9.65 -16.22
CA LEU A 118 -9.66 10.56 -16.66
C LEU A 118 -9.27 10.33 -18.12
N LYS A 119 -8.89 11.42 -18.81
CA LYS A 119 -8.43 11.41 -20.19
C LYS A 119 -7.11 12.17 -20.32
N GLY A 120 -6.36 11.87 -21.39
CA GLY A 120 -5.11 12.55 -21.73
C GLY A 120 -4.10 12.52 -20.57
N PHE A 121 -3.38 13.61 -20.39
CA PHE A 121 -2.31 13.73 -19.37
C PHE A 121 -2.81 13.51 -17.92
N LYS A 122 -4.05 13.88 -17.61
CA LYS A 122 -4.65 13.63 -16.30
C LYS A 122 -4.71 12.14 -15.96
N ARG A 123 -4.82 11.26 -16.98
CA ARG A 123 -4.79 9.80 -16.78
C ARG A 123 -3.42 9.32 -16.29
N LEU A 124 -2.32 9.92 -16.76
CA LEU A 124 -0.97 9.59 -16.30
C LEU A 124 -0.78 9.98 -14.83
N ILE A 125 -1.24 11.19 -14.46
CA ILE A 125 -1.19 11.63 -13.05
C ILE A 125 -2.04 10.72 -12.17
N GLY A 126 -3.25 10.39 -12.62
CA GLY A 126 -4.12 9.46 -11.89
C GLY A 126 -3.49 8.07 -11.72
N ALA A 127 -2.84 7.55 -12.77
CA ALA A 127 -2.13 6.27 -12.71
C ALA A 127 -0.96 6.31 -11.72
N GLN A 128 -0.16 7.39 -11.73
CA GLN A 128 0.94 7.59 -10.77
C GLN A 128 0.45 7.62 -9.33
N LEU A 129 -0.71 8.24 -9.06
CA LEU A 129 -1.29 8.35 -7.73
C LEU A 129 -2.17 7.16 -7.34
N THR A 130 -2.30 6.14 -8.20
CA THR A 130 -3.05 4.91 -7.90
C THR A 130 -2.19 3.97 -7.09
N ILE A 131 -2.33 4.05 -5.77
CA ILE A 131 -1.64 3.22 -4.77
C ILE A 131 -2.68 2.60 -3.83
N ASP A 132 -2.24 1.76 -2.91
CA ASP A 132 -3.08 1.08 -1.92
C ASP A 132 -3.95 2.09 -1.15
N GLU A 133 -3.33 3.15 -0.67
CA GLU A 133 -3.94 4.15 0.21
C GLU A 133 -4.98 5.00 -0.52
N SER A 134 -4.64 5.54 -1.69
CA SER A 134 -5.58 6.35 -2.47
C SER A 134 -6.78 5.53 -2.95
N THR A 135 -6.54 4.26 -3.33
CA THR A 135 -7.59 3.32 -3.71
C THR A 135 -8.44 2.93 -2.50
N GLY A 136 -7.82 2.61 -1.36
CA GLY A 136 -8.51 2.23 -0.13
C GLY A 136 -9.42 3.34 0.39
N VAL A 137 -8.93 4.58 0.44
CA VAL A 137 -9.75 5.73 0.84
C VAL A 137 -10.87 5.98 -0.17
N ALA A 138 -10.60 5.94 -1.48
CA ALA A 138 -11.66 6.09 -2.48
C ALA A 138 -12.80 5.08 -2.28
N ILE A 139 -12.47 3.80 -2.10
CA ILE A 139 -13.45 2.74 -1.87
C ILE A 139 -14.23 2.99 -0.56
N SER A 140 -13.58 3.41 0.51
CA SER A 140 -14.24 3.71 1.78
C SER A 140 -15.25 4.86 1.70
N GLN A 141 -15.10 5.73 0.71
CA GLN A 141 -16.01 6.87 0.46
C GLN A 141 -17.11 6.57 -0.57
N GLU A 142 -17.08 5.39 -1.26
CA GLU A 142 -18.10 5.05 -2.28
C GLU A 142 -19.53 5.15 -1.74
N GLY A 143 -19.77 4.77 -0.48
CA GLY A 143 -21.07 4.90 0.19
C GLY A 143 -21.57 6.34 0.37
N ARG A 144 -20.71 7.36 0.17
CA ARG A 144 -21.03 8.79 0.19
C ARG A 144 -21.15 9.40 -1.22
N GLY A 145 -21.05 8.57 -2.24
CA GLY A 145 -21.16 8.93 -3.66
C GLY A 145 -19.82 9.11 -4.37
N ASP A 146 -19.87 9.07 -5.69
CA ASP A 146 -18.70 9.15 -6.59
C ASP A 146 -17.85 10.41 -6.35
N GLU A 147 -18.46 11.54 -5.99
CA GLU A 147 -17.74 12.79 -5.74
C GLU A 147 -16.84 12.66 -4.51
N ALA A 148 -17.36 12.07 -3.42
CA ALA A 148 -16.60 11.81 -2.21
C ALA A 148 -15.45 10.84 -2.48
N ALA A 149 -15.71 9.76 -3.23
CA ALA A 149 -14.71 8.78 -3.59
C ALA A 149 -13.58 9.38 -4.47
N ARG A 150 -13.93 10.18 -5.48
CA ARG A 150 -12.93 10.91 -6.29
C ARG A 150 -12.12 11.89 -5.46
N TYR A 151 -12.78 12.65 -4.61
CA TYR A 151 -12.09 13.60 -3.73
C TYR A 151 -11.13 12.88 -2.77
N GLY A 152 -11.56 11.77 -2.16
CA GLY A 152 -10.72 10.93 -1.30
C GLY A 152 -9.51 10.36 -2.04
N PHE A 153 -9.69 9.87 -3.28
CA PHE A 153 -8.59 9.41 -4.11
C PHE A 153 -7.52 10.49 -4.31
N TRP A 154 -7.94 11.67 -4.76
CA TRP A 154 -7.00 12.76 -5.05
C TRP A 154 -6.34 13.31 -3.80
N ALA A 155 -7.12 13.55 -2.73
CA ALA A 155 -6.60 14.09 -1.49
C ALA A 155 -5.58 13.14 -0.84
N THR A 156 -5.88 11.83 -0.82
CA THR A 156 -4.96 10.81 -0.29
C THR A 156 -3.74 10.63 -1.19
N GLY A 157 -3.95 10.46 -2.50
CA GLY A 157 -2.84 10.23 -3.43
C GLY A 157 -1.85 11.39 -3.45
N ILE A 158 -2.33 12.64 -3.51
CA ILE A 158 -1.47 13.83 -3.47
C ILE A 158 -0.82 13.97 -2.08
N GLY A 159 -1.57 13.74 -1.00
CA GLY A 159 -1.05 13.82 0.36
C GLY A 159 0.07 12.81 0.60
N VAL A 160 -0.15 11.53 0.25
CA VAL A 160 0.89 10.49 0.37
C VAL A 160 2.09 10.83 -0.52
N TYR A 161 1.87 11.25 -1.77
CA TYR A 161 2.95 11.63 -2.66
C TYR A 161 3.82 12.74 -2.08
N PHE A 162 3.21 13.79 -1.55
CA PHE A 162 3.93 14.90 -0.93
C PHE A 162 4.72 14.46 0.30
N PHE A 163 4.04 13.84 1.28
CA PHE A 163 4.69 13.45 2.54
C PHE A 163 5.74 12.36 2.33
N TRP A 164 5.47 11.36 1.49
CA TRP A 164 6.41 10.30 1.16
C TRP A 164 7.71 10.86 0.58
N ASN A 165 7.63 11.72 -0.43
CA ASN A 165 8.83 12.31 -1.04
C ASN A 165 9.56 13.26 -0.08
N LEU A 166 8.83 14.05 0.71
CA LEU A 166 9.42 14.91 1.74
C LEU A 166 10.21 14.08 2.78
N PHE A 167 9.59 13.06 3.33
CA PHE A 167 10.24 12.22 4.33
C PHE A 167 11.33 11.33 3.73
N THR A 168 11.21 10.91 2.46
CA THR A 168 12.30 10.24 1.73
C THR A 168 13.55 11.11 1.69
N LEU A 169 13.40 12.38 1.33
CA LEU A 169 14.53 13.32 1.33
C LEU A 169 15.13 13.50 2.71
N ILE A 170 14.28 13.68 3.75
CA ILE A 170 14.74 13.83 5.14
C ILE A 170 15.50 12.58 5.59
N GLY A 171 14.96 11.39 5.31
CA GLY A 171 15.60 10.11 5.67
C GLY A 171 16.93 9.89 4.94
N ALA A 172 16.98 10.24 3.65
CA ALA A 172 18.19 10.12 2.85
C ALA A 172 19.30 11.07 3.32
N ILE A 173 18.96 12.32 3.63
CA ILE A 173 19.93 13.30 4.18
C ILE A 173 20.38 12.86 5.57
N GLY A 174 19.46 12.45 6.44
CA GLY A 174 19.77 11.99 7.78
C GLY A 174 20.72 10.79 7.76
N ALA A 175 20.42 9.76 6.96
CA ALA A 175 21.28 8.59 6.83
C ALA A 175 22.65 8.92 6.23
N GLY A 176 22.72 9.83 5.25
CA GLY A 176 23.98 10.30 4.68
C GLY A 176 24.86 11.07 5.67
N ALA A 177 24.27 11.70 6.71
CA ALA A 177 24.99 12.49 7.69
C ALA A 177 25.59 11.66 8.86
N ILE A 178 25.06 10.43 9.10
CA ILE A 178 25.49 9.61 10.26
C ILE A 178 26.66 8.66 9.98
N GLY A 179 27.28 8.74 8.81
CA GLY A 179 28.45 7.92 8.44
C GLY A 179 28.08 6.50 8.03
N ASP A 180 28.52 5.48 8.79
CA ASP A 180 28.21 4.08 8.48
C ASP A 180 26.76 3.72 8.84
N PRO A 181 25.88 3.49 7.85
CA PRO A 181 24.48 3.15 8.10
C PRO A 181 24.28 1.82 8.85
N ALA A 182 25.19 0.84 8.64
CA ALA A 182 25.10 -0.47 9.28
C ALA A 182 25.37 -0.38 10.80
N ALA A 183 26.24 0.54 11.23
CA ALA A 183 26.48 0.78 12.64
C ALA A 183 25.23 1.24 13.41
N TRP A 184 24.23 1.75 12.69
CA TRP A 184 22.94 2.21 13.22
C TRP A 184 21.79 1.25 12.94
N GLY A 185 22.08 0.06 12.39
CA GLY A 185 21.09 -0.94 12.05
C GLY A 185 20.17 -0.58 10.88
N LEU A 186 20.57 0.39 10.04
CA LEU A 186 19.77 0.82 8.90
C LEU A 186 19.69 -0.24 7.78
N ASP A 187 20.56 -1.22 7.77
CA ASP A 187 20.50 -2.42 6.95
C ASP A 187 19.27 -3.30 7.26
N ALA A 188 18.77 -3.27 8.50
CA ALA A 188 17.54 -3.95 8.91
C ALA A 188 16.25 -3.20 8.55
N VAL A 189 16.32 -1.98 8.03
CA VAL A 189 15.11 -1.16 7.75
C VAL A 189 14.24 -1.78 6.67
N VAL A 190 14.83 -2.34 5.60
CA VAL A 190 14.07 -2.98 4.51
C VAL A 190 13.27 -4.18 5.02
N PRO A 191 13.88 -5.20 5.66
CA PRO A 191 13.12 -6.33 6.20
C PRO A 191 12.12 -5.92 7.28
N ALA A 192 12.45 -4.94 8.15
CA ALA A 192 11.53 -4.44 9.16
C ALA A 192 10.31 -3.75 8.53
N ALA A 193 10.50 -2.95 7.48
CA ALA A 193 9.39 -2.31 6.76
C ALA A 193 8.45 -3.35 6.12
N PHE A 194 9.00 -4.37 5.44
CA PHE A 194 8.19 -5.45 4.88
C PHE A 194 7.44 -6.24 5.95
N LEU A 195 8.08 -6.53 7.08
CA LEU A 195 7.44 -7.21 8.20
C LEU A 195 6.29 -6.37 8.77
N GLY A 196 6.50 -5.06 8.93
CA GLY A 196 5.45 -4.13 9.35
C GLY A 196 4.25 -4.06 8.41
N LEU A 197 4.47 -4.15 7.09
CA LEU A 197 3.41 -4.22 6.10
C LEU A 197 2.69 -5.58 6.06
N LEU A 198 3.41 -6.67 6.34
CA LEU A 198 2.88 -8.02 6.32
C LEU A 198 2.07 -8.33 7.57
N TRP A 199 2.54 -7.92 8.75
CA TRP A 199 2.01 -8.30 10.05
C TRP A 199 0.50 -8.11 10.21
N PRO A 200 -0.08 -6.94 9.86
CA PRO A 200 -1.52 -6.72 9.93
C PRO A 200 -2.36 -7.60 9.00
N ARG A 201 -1.72 -8.22 8.00
CA ARG A 201 -2.38 -9.09 7.01
C ARG A 201 -2.40 -10.57 7.41
N LEU A 202 -1.67 -10.95 8.48
CA LEU A 202 -1.61 -12.31 9.01
C LEU A 202 -2.79 -12.63 9.92
N THR A 203 -4.02 -12.43 9.44
CA THR A 203 -5.24 -12.48 10.25
C THR A 203 -5.76 -13.91 10.45
N ASP A 204 -5.54 -14.79 9.49
CA ASP A 204 -6.06 -16.16 9.49
C ASP A 204 -4.95 -17.21 9.32
N ASN A 205 -5.26 -18.46 9.65
CA ASN A 205 -4.29 -19.56 9.63
C ASN A 205 -3.80 -19.89 8.20
N LYS A 206 -4.62 -19.67 7.17
CA LYS A 206 -4.22 -19.93 5.78
C LYS A 206 -3.16 -18.91 5.33
N THR A 207 -3.40 -17.64 5.62
CA THR A 207 -2.45 -16.55 5.34
C THR A 207 -1.15 -16.74 6.11
N ARG A 208 -1.21 -17.15 7.39
CA ARG A 208 -0.02 -17.47 8.21
C ARG A 208 0.75 -18.66 7.64
N ALA A 209 0.06 -19.73 7.27
CA ALA A 209 0.69 -20.90 6.65
C ALA A 209 1.38 -20.54 5.33
N LEU A 210 0.73 -19.72 4.49
CA LEU A 210 1.32 -19.23 3.25
C LEU A 210 2.58 -18.39 3.53
N ALA A 211 2.54 -17.47 4.50
CA ALA A 211 3.68 -16.65 4.88
C ALA A 211 4.86 -17.50 5.38
N ILE A 212 4.60 -18.49 6.23
CA ILE A 212 5.62 -19.41 6.73
C ILE A 212 6.21 -20.25 5.57
N SER A 213 5.36 -20.79 4.69
CA SER A 213 5.81 -21.57 3.54
C SER A 213 6.66 -20.72 2.59
N ALA A 214 6.29 -19.46 2.36
CA ALA A 214 7.05 -18.53 1.56
C ALA A 214 8.41 -18.19 2.21
N ALA A 215 8.43 -17.96 3.53
CA ALA A 215 9.66 -17.70 4.27
C ALA A 215 10.62 -18.90 4.22
N LEU A 216 10.12 -20.13 4.42
CA LEU A 216 10.92 -21.35 4.33
C LEU A 216 11.47 -21.56 2.90
N LEU A 217 10.64 -21.36 1.87
CA LEU A 217 11.09 -21.44 0.48
C LEU A 217 12.17 -20.40 0.18
N ALA A 218 12.00 -19.16 0.64
CA ALA A 218 12.99 -18.11 0.47
C ALA A 218 14.32 -18.49 1.14
N LEU A 219 14.29 -18.94 2.40
CA LEU A 219 15.48 -19.37 3.15
C LEU A 219 16.21 -20.51 2.47
N LEU A 220 15.51 -21.48 1.89
CA LEU A 220 16.08 -22.57 1.12
C LEU A 220 16.75 -22.10 -0.17
N LEU A 221 16.23 -21.04 -0.80
CA LEU A 221 16.76 -20.55 -2.07
C LEU A 221 17.93 -19.57 -1.91
N VAL A 222 18.01 -18.83 -0.80
CA VAL A 222 19.05 -17.81 -0.56
C VAL A 222 20.47 -18.30 -0.80
N PRO A 223 20.91 -19.49 -0.35
CA PRO A 223 22.28 -19.95 -0.58
C PRO A 223 22.60 -20.34 -2.03
N PHE A 224 21.58 -20.56 -2.86
CA PHE A 224 21.73 -21.11 -4.22
C PHE A 224 21.32 -20.17 -5.33
N ALA A 225 20.65 -19.06 -5.00
CA ALA A 225 20.04 -18.17 -5.98
C ALA A 225 20.50 -16.72 -5.79
N SER A 226 20.62 -15.99 -6.88
CA SER A 226 20.91 -14.55 -6.82
C SER A 226 19.79 -13.76 -6.13
N ALA A 227 20.14 -12.66 -5.48
CA ALA A 227 19.20 -11.78 -4.81
C ALA A 227 18.04 -11.38 -5.75
N GLY A 228 16.82 -11.47 -5.24
CA GLY A 228 15.58 -11.25 -6.00
C GLY A 228 14.90 -12.53 -6.49
N VAL A 229 15.63 -13.59 -6.84
CA VAL A 229 15.03 -14.87 -7.26
C VAL A 229 14.16 -15.50 -6.18
N PRO A 230 14.57 -15.56 -4.90
CA PRO A 230 13.72 -16.06 -3.82
C PRO A 230 12.39 -15.31 -3.72
N ILE A 231 12.36 -13.99 -3.94
CA ILE A 231 11.14 -13.17 -3.89
C ILE A 231 10.19 -13.54 -5.04
N ILE A 232 10.73 -13.70 -6.24
CA ILE A 232 9.93 -14.09 -7.42
C ILE A 232 9.37 -15.52 -7.25
N ALA A 233 10.16 -16.44 -6.74
CA ALA A 233 9.74 -17.83 -6.49
C ALA A 233 8.63 -17.90 -5.44
N THR A 234 8.72 -17.10 -4.36
CA THR A 234 7.67 -17.05 -3.33
C THR A 234 6.38 -16.41 -3.84
N ALA A 235 6.47 -15.45 -4.78
CA ALA A 235 5.28 -14.89 -5.43
C ALA A 235 4.54 -15.95 -6.28
N LEU A 236 5.25 -16.82 -6.98
CA LEU A 236 4.63 -17.94 -7.70
C LEU A 236 3.92 -18.91 -6.75
N LEU A 237 4.51 -19.19 -5.57
CA LEU A 237 3.84 -19.96 -4.52
C LEU A 237 2.51 -19.31 -4.11
N ALA A 238 2.48 -18.00 -3.91
CA ALA A 238 1.26 -17.27 -3.55
C ALA A 238 0.17 -17.35 -4.64
N VAL A 239 0.55 -17.30 -5.93
CA VAL A 239 -0.38 -17.47 -7.06
C VAL A 239 -0.97 -18.89 -7.07
N ILE A 240 -0.16 -19.92 -6.84
CA ILE A 240 -0.62 -21.32 -6.80
C ILE A 240 -1.62 -21.51 -5.65
N PHE A 241 -1.31 -20.99 -4.47
CA PHE A 241 -2.21 -21.05 -3.31
C PHE A 241 -3.52 -20.30 -3.56
N GLY A 242 -3.44 -19.08 -4.10
CA GLY A 242 -4.62 -18.26 -4.42
C GLY A 242 -5.52 -18.91 -5.46
N SER A 243 -4.96 -19.51 -6.50
CA SER A 243 -5.73 -20.20 -7.54
C SER A 243 -6.45 -21.47 -7.05
N ARG A 244 -5.89 -22.16 -6.04
CA ARG A 244 -6.54 -23.31 -5.38
C ARG A 244 -7.63 -22.91 -4.41
N ALA A 245 -7.50 -21.77 -3.75
CA ALA A 245 -8.50 -21.27 -2.82
C ALA A 245 -9.73 -20.66 -3.52
N ALA A 246 -9.61 -20.33 -4.80
CA ALA A 246 -10.69 -19.79 -5.64
C ALA A 246 -11.53 -20.88 -6.36
N ARG A 247 -11.15 -22.14 -6.22
CA ARG A 247 -11.91 -23.32 -6.68
C ARG A 247 -12.65 -23.98 -5.52
#